data_06ef614f1c88bd50c7235044893dff9b
#
_entry.id   06ef614f1c88bd50c7235044893dff9b
#
_cell.length_a   1.000
_cell.length_b   1.000
_cell.length_c   1.000
_cell.angle_alpha   90.00
_cell.angle_beta   90.00
_cell.angle_gamma   90.00
#
_symmetry.space_group_name_H-M   'P 1'
#
loop_
_entity.id
_entity.type
_entity.pdbx_description
1 polymer ?
#
loop_
_entity_poly.entity_id
_entity_poly.type
_entity_poly.pdbx_seq_one_letter_code
_entity_poly.pdbx_strand_id
1 'polypeptide(L)'
;PRGAYPHVKVVGDFIFVSGTSSRREDNSIAGVTIIDEMGTKRLNIVEQTREVLRNIDKNLQTVGASLKDVVDVSSFLVNMNDFAEYNKAYGEFFDKETGPSRTTVAVHQLPHPDLVVEIKVTAYKKQ
;
A
#
# COMPACT_ATOMS: atom_id res chain seq x y z
N PRO A 1 4.48 -0.59 -13.35
CA PRO A 1 4.91 0.72 -12.81
C PRO A 1 4.67 1.85 -13.79
N ARG A 2 4.42 3.03 -13.26
CA ARG A 2 4.17 4.22 -14.06
C ARG A 2 5.43 5.02 -14.35
N GLY A 3 6.58 4.47 -14.06
CA GLY A 3 7.87 5.07 -14.32
C GLY A 3 8.90 4.00 -14.59
N ALA A 4 10.15 4.42 -14.70
CA ALA A 4 11.26 3.51 -15.01
C ALA A 4 11.78 2.82 -13.74
N TYR A 5 10.94 1.98 -13.15
CA TYR A 5 11.33 1.21 -11.96
C TYR A 5 10.54 -0.10 -11.90
N PRO A 6 11.10 -1.16 -11.31
CA PRO A 6 10.38 -2.42 -11.13
C PRO A 6 9.42 -2.35 -9.95
N HIS A 7 8.48 -3.27 -9.87
CA HIS A 7 7.65 -3.44 -8.69
C HIS A 7 8.47 -3.94 -7.51
N VAL A 8 9.44 -4.82 -7.77
CA VAL A 8 10.20 -5.51 -6.74
C VAL A 8 11.67 -5.57 -7.16
N LYS A 9 12.57 -5.35 -6.19
CA LYS A 9 14.02 -5.53 -6.40
C LYS A 9 14.58 -6.38 -5.29
N VAL A 10 15.22 -7.49 -5.67
CA VAL A 10 15.88 -8.39 -4.72
C VAL A 10 17.36 -8.06 -4.65
N VAL A 11 17.87 -7.89 -3.43
CA VAL A 11 19.31 -7.66 -3.18
C VAL A 11 19.70 -8.56 -2.01
N GLY A 12 20.48 -9.62 -2.30
CA GLY A 12 20.76 -10.63 -1.28
C GLY A 12 19.47 -11.28 -0.80
N ASP A 13 19.24 -11.26 0.50
CA ASP A 13 18.02 -11.78 1.11
C ASP A 13 16.96 -10.72 1.32
N PHE A 14 17.26 -9.46 0.97
CA PHE A 14 16.31 -8.36 1.10
C PHE A 14 15.50 -8.17 -0.17
N ILE A 15 14.23 -7.85 0.02
CA ILE A 15 13.29 -7.59 -1.07
C ILE A 15 12.72 -6.19 -0.88
N PHE A 16 12.99 -5.32 -1.84
CA PHE A 16 12.49 -3.95 -1.83
C PHE A 16 11.29 -3.86 -2.74
N VAL A 17 10.15 -3.46 -2.19
CA VAL A 17 8.93 -3.27 -2.96
C VAL A 17 8.72 -1.78 -3.14
N SER A 18 8.61 -1.34 -4.39
CA SER A 18 8.36 0.06 -4.70
C SER A 18 7.05 0.54 -4.08
N GLY A 19 6.92 1.84 -3.87
CA GLY A 19 5.68 2.42 -3.39
C GLY A 19 4.48 1.90 -4.18
N THR A 20 3.49 1.38 -3.48
CA THR A 20 2.37 0.68 -4.07
C THR A 20 1.07 1.37 -3.68
N SER A 21 0.18 1.56 -4.66
CA SER A 21 -1.11 2.18 -4.46
C SER A 21 -2.24 1.16 -4.56
N SER A 22 -3.47 1.64 -4.45
CA SER A 22 -4.66 0.82 -4.61
C SER A 22 -5.07 0.64 -6.08
N ARG A 23 -4.17 0.93 -7.01
CA ARG A 23 -4.44 0.74 -8.43
C ARG A 23 -4.55 -0.75 -8.76
N ARG A 24 -5.61 -1.11 -9.49
CA ARG A 24 -5.82 -2.48 -9.95
C ARG A 24 -5.07 -2.72 -11.27
N GLU A 25 -5.03 -3.97 -11.71
CA GLU A 25 -4.36 -4.35 -12.97
C GLU A 25 -4.96 -3.64 -14.18
N ASP A 26 -6.26 -3.36 -14.17
CA ASP A 26 -6.95 -2.64 -15.25
C ASP A 26 -6.76 -1.11 -15.16
N ASN A 27 -5.91 -0.65 -14.25
CA ASN A 27 -5.61 0.76 -13.97
C ASN A 27 -6.73 1.53 -13.25
N SER A 28 -7.83 0.89 -12.89
CA SER A 28 -8.81 1.51 -12.01
C SER A 28 -8.26 1.60 -10.59
N ILE A 29 -8.81 2.51 -9.80
CA ILE A 29 -8.37 2.71 -8.42
C ILE A 29 -9.46 2.19 -7.49
N ALA A 30 -9.07 1.27 -6.58
CA ALA A 30 -9.99 0.75 -5.57
C ALA A 30 -10.39 1.87 -4.60
N GLY A 31 -11.55 1.73 -3.99
CA GLY A 31 -12.00 2.67 -2.96
C GLY A 31 -12.45 4.02 -3.49
N VAL A 32 -12.88 4.10 -4.74
CA VAL A 32 -13.41 5.32 -5.35
C VAL A 32 -14.88 5.10 -5.71
N THR A 33 -15.76 5.92 -5.17
CA THR A 33 -17.19 5.86 -5.45
C THR A 33 -17.69 7.21 -5.92
N ILE A 34 -18.45 7.25 -7.01
CA ILE A 34 -19.11 8.46 -7.49
C ILE A 34 -20.45 8.53 -6.77
N ILE A 35 -20.71 9.61 -6.02
CA ILE A 35 -21.85 9.70 -5.12
C ILE A 35 -22.98 10.63 -5.61
N ASP A 36 -22.79 11.34 -6.71
CA ASP A 36 -23.84 12.19 -7.27
C ASP A 36 -23.67 12.38 -8.79
N GLU A 37 -24.63 13.09 -9.40
CA GLU A 37 -24.64 13.32 -10.84
C GLU A 37 -23.53 14.27 -11.30
N MET A 38 -22.96 15.04 -10.39
CA MET A 38 -21.88 15.97 -10.69
C MET A 38 -20.51 15.32 -10.73
N GLY A 39 -20.45 14.00 -10.44
CA GLY A 39 -19.19 13.27 -10.43
C GLY A 39 -18.41 13.42 -9.14
N THR A 40 -19.03 13.86 -8.04
CA THR A 40 -18.37 13.94 -6.75
C THR A 40 -17.93 12.55 -6.33
N LYS A 41 -16.66 12.44 -5.90
CA LYS A 41 -16.08 11.17 -5.51
C LYS A 41 -15.98 11.05 -4.00
N ARG A 42 -16.22 9.83 -3.51
CA ARG A 42 -15.89 9.45 -2.15
C ARG A 42 -14.69 8.51 -2.22
N LEU A 43 -13.65 8.85 -1.47
CA LEU A 43 -12.42 8.07 -1.43
C LEU A 43 -12.38 7.32 -0.10
N ASN A 44 -12.29 5.99 -0.18
CA ASN A 44 -12.40 5.12 0.99
C ASN A 44 -11.02 4.63 1.42
N ILE A 45 -10.54 5.13 2.56
CA ILE A 45 -9.21 4.78 3.07
C ILE A 45 -9.10 3.30 3.45
N VAL A 46 -10.18 2.71 3.98
CA VAL A 46 -10.16 1.29 4.38
C VAL A 46 -9.99 0.40 3.16
N GLU A 47 -10.80 0.62 2.13
CA GLU A 47 -10.72 -0.18 0.90
C GLU A 47 -9.40 0.03 0.17
N GLN A 48 -8.91 1.27 0.13
CA GLN A 48 -7.62 1.55 -0.50
C GLN A 48 -6.47 0.86 0.24
N THR A 49 -6.48 0.93 1.57
CA THR A 49 -5.44 0.27 2.38
C THR A 49 -5.42 -1.24 2.14
N ARG A 50 -6.59 -1.87 2.14
CA ARG A 50 -6.71 -3.31 1.85
C ARG A 50 -6.14 -3.66 0.48
N GLU A 51 -6.50 -2.90 -0.53
CA GLU A 51 -6.04 -3.18 -1.89
C GLU A 51 -4.54 -2.96 -2.04
N VAL A 52 -3.99 -1.90 -1.41
CA VAL A 52 -2.55 -1.67 -1.40
C VAL A 52 -1.82 -2.88 -0.83
N LEU A 53 -2.27 -3.40 0.32
CA LEU A 53 -1.60 -4.53 0.96
C LEU A 53 -1.74 -5.81 0.15
N ARG A 54 -2.88 -6.02 -0.50
CA ARG A 54 -3.04 -7.14 -1.42
C ARG A 54 -2.12 -7.03 -2.63
N ASN A 55 -1.97 -5.83 -3.17
CA ASN A 55 -1.05 -5.59 -4.29
C ASN A 55 0.40 -5.85 -3.89
N ILE A 56 0.79 -5.42 -2.69
CA ILE A 56 2.13 -5.69 -2.15
C ILE A 56 2.36 -7.20 -2.00
N ASP A 57 1.37 -7.91 -1.47
CA ASP A 57 1.47 -9.36 -1.33
C ASP A 57 1.66 -10.06 -2.68
N LYS A 58 0.91 -9.65 -3.69
CA LYS A 58 1.08 -10.17 -5.06
C LYS A 58 2.48 -9.91 -5.58
N ASN A 59 3.00 -8.70 -5.37
CA ASN A 59 4.35 -8.36 -5.81
C ASN A 59 5.40 -9.22 -5.11
N LEU A 60 5.26 -9.43 -3.80
CA LEU A 60 6.16 -10.28 -3.04
C LEU A 60 6.11 -11.73 -3.52
N GLN A 61 4.92 -12.22 -3.88
CA GLN A 61 4.76 -13.59 -4.35
C GLN A 61 5.52 -13.84 -5.65
N THR A 62 5.73 -12.83 -6.47
CA THR A 62 6.51 -12.99 -7.71
C THR A 62 7.96 -13.38 -7.45
N VAL A 63 8.46 -13.18 -6.23
CA VAL A 63 9.82 -13.54 -5.82
C VAL A 63 9.83 -14.55 -4.67
N GLY A 64 8.72 -15.24 -4.45
CA GLY A 64 8.65 -16.32 -3.46
C GLY A 64 8.46 -15.88 -2.03
N ALA A 65 8.04 -14.63 -1.80
CA ALA A 65 7.80 -14.09 -0.48
C ALA A 65 6.33 -13.73 -0.27
N SER A 66 5.98 -13.26 0.91
CA SER A 66 4.61 -12.83 1.23
C SER A 66 4.67 -11.73 2.29
N LEU A 67 3.51 -11.22 2.71
CA LEU A 67 3.43 -10.18 3.72
C LEU A 67 4.08 -10.58 5.05
N LYS A 68 4.11 -11.86 5.39
CA LYS A 68 4.75 -12.33 6.63
C LYS A 68 6.27 -12.13 6.63
N ASP A 69 6.86 -11.91 5.46
CA ASP A 69 8.29 -11.66 5.34
C ASP A 69 8.65 -10.17 5.42
N VAL A 70 7.66 -9.30 5.51
CA VAL A 70 7.86 -7.85 5.58
C VAL A 70 8.46 -7.48 6.94
N VAL A 71 9.53 -6.67 6.90
CA VAL A 71 10.23 -6.25 8.13
C VAL A 71 10.10 -4.75 8.39
N ASP A 72 9.81 -3.95 7.38
CA ASP A 72 9.67 -2.50 7.53
C ASP A 72 8.64 -1.94 6.56
N VAL A 73 7.84 -0.99 7.04
CA VAL A 73 6.75 -0.37 6.28
C VAL A 73 6.84 1.15 6.40
N SER A 74 6.72 1.82 5.28
CA SER A 74 6.51 3.28 5.23
C SER A 74 5.17 3.54 4.57
N SER A 75 4.28 4.21 5.29
CA SER A 75 2.95 4.55 4.80
C SER A 75 2.80 6.04 4.61
N PHE A 76 2.21 6.43 3.49
CA PHE A 76 2.02 7.83 3.10
C PHE A 76 0.52 8.08 2.93
N LEU A 77 -0.03 8.95 3.78
CA LEU A 77 -1.43 9.35 3.75
C LEU A 77 -1.54 10.79 3.27
N VAL A 78 -2.62 11.14 2.59
CA VAL A 78 -2.85 12.54 2.21
C VAL A 78 -3.63 13.30 3.28
N ASN A 79 -4.18 12.59 4.28
CA ASN A 79 -4.96 13.20 5.36
C ASN A 79 -4.82 12.37 6.62
N MET A 80 -4.24 12.94 7.68
CA MET A 80 -4.07 12.22 8.95
C MET A 80 -5.38 11.99 9.70
N ASN A 81 -6.49 12.62 9.28
CA ASN A 81 -7.79 12.25 9.81
C ASN A 81 -8.19 10.82 9.43
N ASP A 82 -7.53 10.25 8.42
CA ASP A 82 -7.74 8.85 8.01
C ASP A 82 -6.95 7.85 8.85
N PHE A 83 -6.12 8.32 9.78
CA PHE A 83 -5.16 7.46 10.49
C PHE A 83 -5.82 6.30 11.25
N ALA A 84 -6.91 6.58 11.97
CA ALA A 84 -7.59 5.54 12.76
C ALA A 84 -8.17 4.43 11.87
N GLU A 85 -8.83 4.79 10.77
CA GLU A 85 -9.40 3.80 9.85
C GLU A 85 -8.32 3.06 9.07
N TYR A 86 -7.26 3.77 8.68
CA TYR A 86 -6.09 3.15 8.08
C TYR A 86 -5.49 2.09 9.02
N ASN A 87 -5.32 2.44 10.30
CA ASN A 87 -4.80 1.50 11.30
C ASN A 87 -5.67 0.26 11.44
N LYS A 88 -6.99 0.43 11.38
CA LYS A 88 -7.92 -0.67 11.48
C LYS A 88 -7.75 -1.64 10.31
N ALA A 89 -7.69 -1.12 9.09
CA ALA A 89 -7.49 -1.94 7.91
C ALA A 89 -6.10 -2.59 7.90
N TYR A 90 -5.07 -1.84 8.28
CA TYR A 90 -3.70 -2.33 8.40
C TYR A 90 -3.62 -3.50 9.39
N GLY A 91 -4.31 -3.40 10.51
CA GLY A 91 -4.33 -4.44 11.55
C GLY A 91 -5.01 -5.74 11.11
N GLU A 92 -5.71 -5.76 9.98
CA GLU A 92 -6.22 -7.00 9.40
C GLU A 92 -5.11 -7.84 8.76
N PHE A 93 -3.97 -7.23 8.45
CA PHE A 93 -2.87 -7.88 7.72
C PHE A 93 -1.63 -8.11 8.58
N PHE A 94 -1.42 -7.29 9.60
CA PHE A 94 -0.23 -7.34 10.45
C PHE A 94 -0.61 -7.31 11.92
N ASP A 95 0.13 -8.10 12.70
CA ASP A 95 -0.03 -8.19 14.15
C ASP A 95 1.05 -7.32 14.82
N LYS A 96 0.71 -6.61 15.89
CA LYS A 96 1.67 -5.74 16.58
C LYS A 96 2.82 -6.50 17.26
N GLU A 97 2.61 -7.78 17.57
CA GLU A 97 3.64 -8.59 18.24
C GLU A 97 4.66 -9.15 17.24
N THR A 98 4.21 -9.49 16.04
CA THR A 98 5.04 -10.18 15.04
C THR A 98 5.22 -9.38 13.76
N GLY A 99 4.54 -8.25 13.65
CA GLY A 99 4.54 -7.46 12.42
C GLY A 99 5.79 -6.62 12.24
N PRO A 100 5.88 -5.94 11.10
CA PRO A 100 7.01 -5.10 10.77
C PRO A 100 7.02 -3.79 11.57
N SER A 101 8.20 -3.18 11.66
CA SER A 101 8.28 -1.79 12.09
C SER A 101 7.58 -0.91 11.05
N ARG A 102 7.09 0.25 11.48
CA ARG A 102 6.30 1.10 10.59
C ARG A 102 6.50 2.58 10.92
N THR A 103 6.56 3.38 9.87
CA THR A 103 6.48 4.84 9.95
C THR A 103 5.31 5.29 9.08
N THR A 104 4.48 6.19 9.59
CA THR A 104 3.35 6.75 8.86
C THR A 104 3.46 8.27 8.86
N VAL A 105 3.39 8.87 7.68
CA VAL A 105 3.45 10.33 7.52
C VAL A 105 2.35 10.80 6.59
N ALA A 106 1.98 12.07 6.72
CA ALA A 106 1.10 12.72 5.77
C ALA A 106 1.95 13.40 4.70
N VAL A 107 1.48 13.33 3.45
CA VAL A 107 2.11 14.00 2.32
C VAL A 107 1.11 14.96 1.68
N HIS A 108 1.62 15.93 0.93
CA HIS A 108 0.75 16.92 0.29
C HIS A 108 -0.19 16.25 -0.73
N GLN A 109 0.34 15.37 -1.56
CA GLN A 109 -0.45 14.63 -2.55
C GLN A 109 0.32 13.38 -3.00
N LEU A 110 -0.41 12.46 -3.62
CA LEU A 110 0.14 11.25 -4.24
C LEU A 110 0.05 11.38 -5.76
N PRO A 111 0.69 10.48 -6.54
CA PRO A 111 0.72 10.59 -8.00
C PRO A 111 -0.61 10.46 -8.73
N HIS A 112 -1.72 10.47 -8.02
CA HIS A 112 -3.06 10.50 -8.61
C HIS A 112 -4.02 11.13 -7.58
N PRO A 113 -4.92 12.03 -8.00
CA PRO A 113 -5.81 12.73 -7.06
C PRO A 113 -6.80 11.82 -6.32
N ASP A 114 -7.07 10.63 -6.83
CA ASP A 114 -7.99 9.69 -6.18
C ASP A 114 -7.29 8.77 -5.18
N LEU A 115 -5.97 8.85 -5.05
CA LEU A 115 -5.23 8.05 -4.07
C LEU A 115 -5.17 8.78 -2.73
N VAL A 116 -5.48 8.07 -1.66
CA VAL A 116 -5.38 8.59 -0.28
C VAL A 116 -4.33 7.86 0.54
N VAL A 117 -3.73 6.80 0.01
CA VAL A 117 -2.67 6.04 0.67
C VAL A 117 -1.74 5.40 -0.35
N GLU A 118 -0.46 5.38 0.00
CA GLU A 118 0.57 4.62 -0.71
C GLU A 118 1.47 3.99 0.34
N ILE A 119 1.93 2.76 0.10
CA ILE A 119 2.75 2.03 1.07
C ILE A 119 3.96 1.45 0.37
N LYS A 120 5.12 1.58 1.04
CA LYS A 120 6.38 1.00 0.62
C LYS A 120 6.84 0.02 1.68
N VAL A 121 7.29 -1.17 1.27
CA VAL A 121 7.77 -2.16 2.22
C VAL A 121 9.15 -2.67 1.84
N THR A 122 9.86 -3.16 2.85
CA THR A 122 11.06 -3.97 2.69
C THR A 122 10.79 -5.31 3.37
N ALA A 123 11.10 -6.38 2.67
CA ALA A 123 10.94 -7.73 3.20
C ALA A 123 12.32 -8.42 3.26
N TYR A 124 12.38 -9.46 4.07
CA TYR A 124 13.57 -10.30 4.21
C TYR A 124 13.14 -11.75 4.08
N LYS A 125 13.76 -12.44 3.14
CA LYS A 125 13.53 -13.86 2.98
C LYS A 125 14.80 -14.50 2.42
N LYS A 126 15.32 -15.47 3.16
CA LYS A 126 16.53 -16.16 2.76
C LYS A 126 16.33 -16.80 1.38
N GLN A 127 17.21 -16.44 0.46
CA GLN A 127 17.14 -16.89 -0.94
C GLN A 127 17.84 -18.24 -1.17
#